data_f14b3c86ca5dde5e09d12b516458d943
#
_entry.id   f14b3c86ca5dde5e09d12b516458d943
#
_cell.length_a   1.000
_cell.length_b   1.000
_cell.length_c   1.000
_cell.angle_alpha   90.00
_cell.angle_beta   90.00
_cell.angle_gamma   90.00
#
_symmetry.space_group_name_H-M   'P 1'
#
loop_
_entity.id
_entity.type
_entity.pdbx_description
1 polymer ?
#
loop_
_entity_poly.entity_id
_entity_poly.type
_entity_poly.pdbx_seq_one_letter_code
_entity_poly.pdbx_strand_id
1 'polypeptide(L)' 'MWNDPQIQLLIEERRNRNEEYWKIAGCSRVPFWMSVAAKINNTFRSTHTGEQCKEKFQNLVRENKVRKLQNDMIDYSLGI' A
#
# COMPACT_ATOMS: atom_id res chain seq x y z
N MET A 1 -11.98 4.65 9.17
CA MET A 1 -10.88 4.24 10.05
C MET A 1 -10.28 2.92 9.59
N TRP A 2 -8.97 2.76 9.77
CA TRP A 2 -8.28 1.56 9.30
C TRP A 2 -8.40 0.43 10.30
N ASN A 3 -8.77 -0.76 9.83
CA ASN A 3 -8.77 -1.95 10.67
C ASN A 3 -7.76 -2.95 10.09
N ASP A 4 -7.51 -4.03 10.82
CA ASP A 4 -6.46 -4.97 10.44
C ASP A 4 -6.67 -5.59 9.06
N PRO A 5 -7.87 -6.08 8.70
CA PRO A 5 -8.06 -6.62 7.35
C PRO A 5 -7.81 -5.60 6.26
N GLN A 6 -8.21 -4.35 6.48
CA GLN A 6 -7.97 -3.29 5.50
C GLN A 6 -6.49 -3.00 5.36
N ILE A 7 -5.78 -2.95 6.48
CA ILE A 7 -4.35 -2.71 6.48
C ILE A 7 -3.63 -3.85 5.75
N GLN A 8 -4.05 -5.07 5.98
CA GLN A 8 -3.45 -6.21 5.33
C GLN A 8 -3.66 -6.16 3.82
N LEU A 9 -4.85 -5.80 3.38
CA LEU A 9 -5.12 -5.68 1.95
C LEU A 9 -4.28 -4.56 1.34
N LEU A 10 -4.15 -3.45 2.05
CA LEU A 10 -3.30 -2.35 1.58
C LEU A 10 -1.87 -2.82 1.33
N ILE A 11 -1.32 -3.54 2.28
CA ILE A 11 0.04 -4.05 2.17
C ILE A 11 0.15 -5.06 1.03
N GLU A 12 -0.82 -5.93 0.89
CA GLU A 12 -0.82 -6.94 -0.15
C GLU A 12 -0.89 -6.32 -1.54
N GLU A 13 -1.73 -5.30 -1.70
CA GLU A 13 -1.84 -4.62 -2.99
C GLU A 13 -0.54 -3.95 -3.36
N ARG A 14 0.08 -3.28 -2.42
CA ARG A 14 1.37 -2.63 -2.68
C ARG A 14 2.44 -3.64 -3.05
N ARG A 15 2.44 -4.78 -2.38
CA ARG A 15 3.42 -5.83 -2.65
C ARG A 15 3.15 -6.51 -3.99
N ASN A 16 1.91 -6.91 -4.22
CA ASN A 16 1.56 -7.65 -5.44
C ASN A 16 1.72 -6.81 -6.69
N ARG A 17 1.57 -5.50 -6.56
CA ARG A 17 1.65 -4.58 -7.67
C ARG A 17 2.95 -3.76 -7.63
N ASN A 18 3.99 -4.35 -7.08
CA ASN A 18 5.26 -3.65 -6.91
C ASN A 18 5.85 -3.22 -8.26
N GLU A 19 5.75 -4.07 -9.28
CA GLU A 19 6.24 -3.70 -10.59
C GLU A 19 5.52 -2.49 -11.15
N GLU A 20 4.20 -2.50 -11.02
CA GLU A 20 3.39 -1.38 -11.48
C GLU A 20 3.78 -0.10 -10.77
N TYR A 21 3.99 -0.20 -9.47
CA TYR A 21 4.39 0.94 -8.66
C TYR A 21 5.68 1.58 -9.17
N TRP A 22 6.66 0.75 -9.47
CA TRP A 22 7.96 1.25 -9.91
C TRP A 22 7.95 1.67 -11.38
N LYS A 23 7.06 1.14 -12.20
CA LYS A 23 6.97 1.54 -13.59
C LYS A 23 6.50 2.98 -13.76
N ILE A 24 5.79 3.50 -12.77
CA ILE A 24 5.32 4.87 -12.83
C ILE A 24 6.27 5.83 -12.09
N ALA A 25 7.49 5.39 -11.82
CA ALA A 25 8.49 6.26 -11.22
C ALA A 25 8.74 7.42 -12.18
N GLY A 26 8.82 8.62 -11.62
CA GLY A 26 8.96 9.82 -12.42
C GLY A 26 7.65 10.47 -12.78
N CYS A 27 6.55 9.78 -12.54
CA CYS A 27 5.21 10.31 -12.73
C CYS A 27 4.48 10.32 -11.40
N SER A 28 3.30 10.92 -11.39
CA SER A 28 2.48 10.88 -10.18
C SER A 28 2.02 9.46 -9.89
N ARG A 29 2.10 9.07 -8.65
CA ARG A 29 1.59 7.76 -8.22
C ARG A 29 0.17 7.83 -7.69
N VAL A 30 -0.48 8.96 -7.88
CA VAL A 30 -1.86 9.12 -7.45
C VAL A 30 -2.77 8.05 -8.06
N PRO A 31 -2.69 7.77 -9.37
CA PRO A 31 -3.55 6.72 -9.94
C PRO A 31 -3.35 5.36 -9.29
N PHE A 32 -2.12 5.03 -8.93
CA PHE A 32 -1.84 3.76 -8.26
C PHE A 32 -2.58 3.69 -6.92
N TRP A 33 -2.43 4.74 -6.11
CA TRP A 33 -3.06 4.74 -4.80
C TRP A 33 -4.58 4.86 -4.90
N MET A 34 -5.08 5.53 -5.91
CA MET A 34 -6.54 5.57 -6.14
C MET A 34 -7.06 4.18 -6.45
N SER A 35 -6.33 3.43 -7.25
CA SER A 35 -6.72 2.06 -7.58
C SER A 35 -6.71 1.17 -6.35
N VAL A 36 -5.70 1.32 -5.51
CA VAL A 36 -5.63 0.57 -4.26
C VAL A 36 -6.80 0.93 -3.36
N ALA A 37 -7.11 2.22 -3.26
CA ALA A 37 -8.23 2.66 -2.44
C ALA A 37 -9.54 2.09 -2.95
N ALA A 38 -9.72 2.07 -4.26
CA ALA A 38 -10.94 1.51 -4.85
C ALA A 38 -11.10 0.04 -4.48
N LYS A 39 -10.00 -0.70 -4.52
CA LYS A 39 -10.03 -2.11 -4.18
C LYS A 39 -10.44 -2.31 -2.72
N ILE A 40 -9.84 -1.54 -1.83
CA ILE A 40 -10.15 -1.64 -0.42
C ILE A 40 -11.60 -1.25 -0.16
N ASN A 41 -12.03 -0.14 -0.77
CA ASN A 41 -13.38 0.35 -0.55
C ASN A 41 -14.44 -0.63 -1.06
N ASN A 42 -14.17 -1.28 -2.20
CA ASN A 42 -15.09 -2.26 -2.74
C ASN A 42 -15.14 -3.52 -1.87
N THR A 43 -14.02 -3.89 -1.32
CA THR A 43 -13.94 -5.12 -0.51
C THR A 43 -14.60 -4.93 0.84
N PHE A 44 -14.42 -3.77 1.46
CA PHE A 44 -14.85 -3.54 2.83
C PHE A 44 -15.92 -2.46 2.96
N ARG A 45 -16.39 -1.93 1.83
CA ARG A 45 -17.39 -0.86 1.81
C ARG A 45 -16.95 0.35 2.62
N SER A 46 -15.69 0.71 2.46
CA SER A 46 -15.11 1.86 3.14
C SER A 46 -14.99 3.03 2.17
N THR A 47 -14.47 4.16 2.66
CA THR A 47 -14.37 5.37 1.86
C THR A 47 -12.98 6.00 1.96
N HIS A 48 -11.95 5.17 1.96
CA HIS A 48 -10.58 5.69 1.98
C HIS A 48 -10.24 6.33 0.64
N THR A 49 -9.42 7.39 0.70
CA THR A 49 -8.92 8.01 -0.53
C THR A 49 -7.55 7.42 -0.88
N GLY A 50 -7.10 7.69 -2.10
CA GLY A 50 -5.76 7.26 -2.50
C GLY A 50 -4.70 7.88 -1.62
N GLU A 51 -4.87 9.15 -1.26
CA GLU A 51 -3.90 9.81 -0.40
C GLU A 51 -3.85 9.19 0.98
N GLN A 52 -5.00 8.81 1.51
CA GLN A 52 -5.06 8.14 2.81
C GLN A 52 -4.34 6.80 2.76
N CYS A 53 -4.50 6.06 1.66
CA CYS A 53 -3.79 4.81 1.50
C CYS A 53 -2.28 5.01 1.47
N LYS A 54 -1.83 6.02 0.74
CA LYS A 54 -0.42 6.34 0.66
C LYS A 54 0.14 6.69 2.01
N GLU A 55 -0.55 7.57 2.74
CA GLU A 55 -0.09 7.99 4.06
C GLU A 55 -0.07 6.82 5.04
N LYS A 56 -1.12 6.01 5.00
CA LYS A 56 -1.17 4.87 5.90
C LYS A 56 -0.03 3.90 5.63
N PHE A 57 0.23 3.63 4.36
CA PHE A 57 1.31 2.74 4.02
C PHE A 57 2.66 3.29 4.48
N GLN A 58 2.89 4.58 4.29
CA GLN A 58 4.13 5.20 4.73
C GLN A 58 4.30 5.10 6.25
N ASN A 59 3.20 5.26 6.99
CA ASN A 59 3.25 5.11 8.44
C ASN A 59 3.58 3.67 8.84
N LEU A 60 3.00 2.70 8.12
CA LEU A 60 3.28 1.30 8.42
C LEU A 60 4.74 0.96 8.18
N VAL A 61 5.33 1.50 7.12
CA VAL A 61 6.74 1.30 6.84
C VAL A 61 7.57 1.89 7.97
N ARG A 62 7.22 3.09 8.39
CA ARG A 62 7.96 3.78 9.46
C ARG A 62 7.89 3.02 10.76
N GLU A 63 6.76 2.36 11.02
CA GLU A 63 6.55 1.59 12.25
C GLU A 63 7.04 0.16 12.11
N ASN A 64 7.63 -0.21 10.98
CA ASN A 64 8.13 -1.55 10.71
C ASN A 64 7.05 -2.63 10.67
N LYS A 65 5.79 -2.24 10.54
CA LYS A 65 4.71 -3.21 10.50
C LYS A 65 4.66 -3.95 9.17
N VAL A 66 5.03 -3.27 8.10
CA VAL A 66 5.11 -3.90 6.79
C VAL A 66 6.15 -5.01 6.80
N ARG A 67 7.25 -4.78 7.49
CA ARG A 67 8.36 -5.72 7.53
C ARG A 67 7.92 -7.06 8.12
N LYS A 68 7.05 -7.04 9.12
CA LYS A 68 6.57 -8.27 9.72
C LYS A 68 5.75 -9.11 8.76
N LEU A 69 5.02 -8.45 7.86
CA LEU A 69 4.12 -9.13 6.95
C LEU A 69 4.75 -9.46 5.61
N GLN A 70 5.87 -8.81 5.28
CA GLN A 70 6.52 -8.96 3.99
C GLN A 70 8.02 -9.09 4.13
N ASN A 71 8.48 -9.86 5.09
CA ASN A 71 9.90 -9.84 5.39
C ASN A 71 10.79 -10.18 4.19
N ASP A 72 10.32 -11.04 3.28
CA ASP A 72 11.11 -11.39 2.12
C ASP A 72 11.13 -10.28 1.08
N MET A 73 10.01 -9.59 0.94
CA MET A 73 9.89 -8.56 -0.09
C MET A 73 10.47 -7.25 0.37
N ILE A 74 10.39 -7.01 1.65
CA ILE A 74 10.76 -5.71 2.18
C ILE A 74 12.22 -5.38 1.93
N ASP A 75 13.07 -6.39 1.97
CA ASP A 75 14.50 -6.17 1.78
C ASP A 75 14.80 -5.58 0.43
N TYR A 76 14.06 -5.98 -0.58
CA TYR A 76 14.26 -5.44 -1.93
C TYR A 76 13.69 -4.06 -2.05
N SER A 77 12.58 -3.81 -1.38
CA SER A 77 11.90 -2.54 -1.52
C SER A 77 12.53 -1.45 -0.68
N LEU A 78 13.01 -1.80 0.49
CA LEU A 78 13.49 -0.83 1.46
C LEU A 78 14.96 -0.97 1.78
N GLY A 79 15.54 -2.08 1.44
CA GLY A 79 16.95 -2.30 1.66
C GLY A 79 17.83 -1.45 0.77
N ILE A 80 17.22 -0.68 0.01
CA ILE A 80 17.86 0.23 -0.89
C ILE A 80 18.33 1.49 -0.20
#